data_5f0be18e2a5ecf13dfaf26fa8eb32858
#
_entry.id   5f0be18e2a5ecf13dfaf26fa8eb32858
#
_cell.length_a   1.000
_cell.length_b   1.000
_cell.length_c   1.000
_cell.angle_alpha   90.00
_cell.angle_beta   90.00
_cell.angle_gamma   90.00
#
_symmetry.space_group_name_H-M   'P 1'
#
loop_
_entity.id
_entity.type
_entity.pdbx_description
1 polymer ?
#
loop_
_entity_poly.entity_id
_entity_poly.type
_entity_poly.pdbx_seq_one_letter_code
_entity_poly.pdbx_strand_id
1 'polypeptide(L)' 'MANYRVYCLDRQGKITSAEWIEAKDDATAEQATRALGKVSRCELWLGNRMVTAIEPAA' A
#
# COMPACT_ATOMS: atom_id res chain seq x y z
N MET A 1 7.06 -15.29 5.46
CA MET A 1 6.56 -14.21 4.61
C MET A 1 6.75 -12.89 5.33
N ALA A 2 6.85 -11.80 4.59
CA ALA A 2 7.09 -10.50 5.19
C ALA A 2 5.77 -9.78 5.45
N ASN A 3 5.75 -8.91 6.46
CA ASN A 3 4.59 -8.09 6.79
C ASN A 3 4.80 -6.71 6.19
N TYR A 4 3.96 -6.37 5.23
CA TYR A 4 4.00 -5.08 4.56
C TYR A 4 2.94 -4.16 5.15
N ARG A 5 3.21 -2.86 5.12
CA ARG A 5 2.28 -1.85 5.60
C ARG A 5 1.75 -1.05 4.42
N VAL A 6 0.43 -0.90 4.36
CA VAL A 6 -0.22 -0.07 3.34
C VAL A 6 -0.80 1.15 4.02
N TYR A 7 -0.30 2.33 3.63
CA TYR A 7 -0.86 3.60 4.09
C TYR A 7 -1.63 4.22 2.94
N CYS A 8 -2.90 4.54 3.15
CA CYS A 8 -3.71 5.21 2.15
C CYS A 8 -3.92 6.66 2.55
N LEU A 9 -3.81 7.55 1.57
CA LEU A 9 -3.73 9.00 1.81
C LEU A 9 -4.91 9.70 1.15
N ASP A 10 -5.34 10.82 1.75
CA ASP A 10 -6.34 11.66 1.12
C ASP A 10 -5.69 12.64 0.15
N ARG A 11 -6.48 13.54 -0.42
CA ARG A 11 -6.00 14.53 -1.39
C ARG A 11 -5.00 15.49 -0.78
N GLN A 12 -5.03 15.66 0.53
CA GLN A 12 -4.15 16.57 1.25
C GLN A 12 -2.87 15.88 1.70
N GLY A 13 -2.72 14.60 1.40
CA GLY A 13 -1.55 13.83 1.79
C GLY A 13 -1.59 13.29 3.21
N LYS A 14 -2.76 13.30 3.86
CA LYS A 14 -2.91 12.76 5.20
C LYS A 14 -3.28 11.29 5.13
N ILE A 15 -2.71 10.50 6.04
CA ILE A 15 -3.00 9.08 6.13
C ILE A 15 -4.42 8.90 6.66
N THR A 16 -5.29 8.27 5.86
CA THR A 16 -6.66 8.00 6.23
C THR A 16 -6.88 6.56 6.68
N SER A 17 -6.00 5.65 6.28
CA SER A 17 -6.07 4.27 6.73
C SER A 17 -4.69 3.63 6.67
N ALA A 18 -4.51 2.59 7.47
CA ALA A 18 -3.28 1.81 7.49
C ALA A 18 -3.65 0.35 7.67
N GLU A 19 -3.10 -0.52 6.83
CA GLU A 19 -3.42 -1.94 6.84
C GLU A 19 -2.13 -2.75 6.73
N TRP A 20 -2.18 -3.97 7.26
CA TRP A 20 -1.07 -4.92 7.13
C TRP A 20 -1.39 -5.89 6.01
N ILE A 21 -0.36 -6.21 5.22
CA ILE A 21 -0.44 -7.23 4.19
C ILE A 21 0.75 -8.16 4.37
N GLU A 22 0.48 -9.47 4.37
CA GLU A 22 1.53 -10.47 4.39
C GLU A 22 1.77 -10.96 2.98
N ALA A 23 3.03 -10.95 2.54
CA ALA A 23 3.38 -11.37 1.19
C ALA A 23 4.80 -11.92 1.16
N LYS A 24 5.09 -12.74 0.16
CA LYS A 24 6.40 -13.36 0.03
C LYS A 24 7.44 -12.42 -0.59
N ASP A 25 7.00 -11.44 -1.38
CA ASP A 25 7.90 -10.50 -2.04
C ASP A 25 7.16 -9.21 -2.38
N ASP A 26 7.92 -8.22 -2.87
CA ASP A 26 7.37 -6.91 -3.19
C ASP A 26 6.29 -6.97 -4.28
N ALA A 27 6.51 -7.77 -5.31
CA ALA A 27 5.56 -7.87 -6.42
C ALA A 27 4.22 -8.43 -5.95
N THR A 28 4.26 -9.46 -5.11
CA THR A 28 3.04 -10.05 -4.54
C THR A 28 2.33 -9.06 -3.64
N ALA A 29 3.09 -8.31 -2.83
CA ALA A 29 2.51 -7.30 -1.95
C ALA A 29 1.86 -6.18 -2.75
N GLU A 30 2.48 -5.78 -3.87
CA GLU A 30 1.90 -4.74 -4.73
C GLU A 30 0.59 -5.21 -5.33
N GLN A 31 0.54 -6.43 -5.82
CA GLN A 31 -0.69 -6.98 -6.39
C GLN A 31 -1.80 -7.08 -5.35
N ALA A 32 -1.45 -7.50 -4.14
CA ALA A 32 -2.42 -7.57 -3.05
C ALA A 32 -2.97 -6.19 -2.71
N THR A 33 -2.10 -5.18 -2.72
CA THR A 33 -2.52 -3.81 -2.45
C THR A 33 -3.47 -3.30 -3.53
N ARG A 34 -3.17 -3.57 -4.80
CA ARG A 34 -4.05 -3.17 -5.90
C ARG A 34 -5.41 -3.87 -5.81
N ALA A 35 -5.42 -5.11 -5.35
CA ALA A 35 -6.66 -5.88 -5.19
C ALA A 35 -7.56 -5.34 -4.10
N LEU A 36 -7.05 -4.49 -3.20
CA LEU A 36 -7.88 -3.85 -2.18
C LEU A 36 -8.87 -2.85 -2.80
N GLY A 37 -8.62 -2.40 -4.03
CA GLY A 37 -9.54 -1.52 -4.74
C GLY A 37 -9.70 -0.15 -4.12
N LYS A 38 -8.62 0.40 -3.54
CA LYS A 38 -8.69 1.71 -2.90
C LYS A 38 -8.88 2.80 -3.94
N VAL A 39 -9.71 3.80 -3.59
CA VAL A 39 -9.98 4.93 -4.46
C VAL A 39 -9.03 6.09 -4.23
N SER A 40 -8.16 5.98 -3.25
CA SER A 40 -7.16 7.00 -2.93
C SER A 40 -5.76 6.44 -3.17
N ARG A 41 -4.79 7.36 -3.20
CA ARG A 41 -3.39 6.97 -3.34
C ARG A 41 -2.96 6.21 -2.10
N CYS A 42 -2.22 5.12 -2.29
CA CYS A 42 -1.69 4.31 -1.20
C CYS A 42 -0.19 4.15 -1.35
N GLU A 43 0.50 3.98 -0.22
CA GLU A 43 1.93 3.70 -0.18
C GLU A 43 2.15 2.34 0.45
N LEU A 44 3.00 1.54 -0.17
CA LEU A 44 3.34 0.20 0.30
C LEU A 44 4.73 0.25 0.91
N TRP A 45 4.83 -0.15 2.17
CA TRP A 45 6.08 -0.09 2.93
C TRP A 45 6.46 -1.45 3.49
N LEU A 46 7.76 -1.71 3.53
CA LEU A 46 8.34 -2.85 4.24
C LEU A 46 9.29 -2.30 5.28
N GLY A 47 8.88 -2.33 6.55
CA GLY A 47 9.64 -1.68 7.60
C GLY A 47 9.72 -0.17 7.35
N ASN A 48 10.94 0.35 7.27
CA ASN A 48 11.16 1.77 7.00
C ASN A 48 11.52 2.04 5.52
N ARG A 49 11.30 1.05 4.63
CA ARG A 49 11.59 1.19 3.21
C ARG A 49 10.29 1.29 2.43
N MET A 50 10.14 2.34 1.65
CA MET A 50 9.00 2.47 0.75
C MET A 50 9.21 1.58 -0.46
N VAL A 51 8.30 0.64 -0.69
CA VAL A 51 8.37 -0.27 -1.83
C VAL A 51 7.87 0.42 -3.09
N THR A 52 6.68 0.99 -3.04
CA THR A 52 6.09 1.69 -4.18
C THR A 52 4.91 2.53 -3.70
N ALA A 53 4.51 3.49 -4.55
CA ALA A 53 3.27 4.23 -4.36
C ALA A 53 2.28 3.73 -5.40
N ILE A 54 1.03 3.52 -5.00
CA ILE A 54 -0.01 2.99 -5.88
C ILE A 54 -1.05 4.07 -6.06
N GLU A 55 -1.20 4.54 -7.30
CA GLU A 55 -2.17 5.56 -7.63
C GLU A 55 -3.56 4.95 -7.73
N PRO A 56 -4.61 5.72 -7.43
CA PRO A 56 -5.97 5.20 -7.54
C PRO A 56 -6.31 4.88 -8.99
N ALA A 57 -7.17 3.89 -9.16
CA ALA A 57 -7.71 3.58 -10.48
C ALA A 57 -8.52 4.78 -10.97
N ALA A 58 -8.30 5.18 -12.21
CA ALA A 58 -8.99 6.30 -12.80
C ALA A 58 -10.47 6.00 -13.04
#